data_2a9ceaa283fc7074dc0c5f52943d949e
#
_entry.id   2a9ceaa283fc7074dc0c5f52943d949e
#
_cell.length_a   1.000
_cell.length_b   1.000
_cell.length_c   1.000
_cell.angle_alpha   90.00
_cell.angle_beta   90.00
_cell.angle_gamma   90.00
#
_symmetry.space_group_name_H-M   'P 1'
#
loop_
_entity.id
_entity.type
_entity.pdbx_description
1 polymer ?
#
loop_
_entity_poly.entity_id
_entity_poly.type
_entity_poly.pdbx_seq_one_letter_code
_entity_poly.pdbx_strand_id
1 'polypeptide(L)'
;MDFLGNYDVVVVGAGHAGIEAAHAAAMLGAKTAIFTLTLDFIGNMPCNPSIGGTAKGHLVREIDALGGLMGIAADATFLQSRMLNRGKGPAVHSLRVQTDRKRYHMWMKHALELTPNLEIHQAEIVRLDVQNGHVCGVVTALGGYYSCKCVVIATGTVLGGRIFVGEAHYDGGPDGTHAATALTKDLTAHGVPLRRFKTGTPARVHRRSIDFSKLDCQPGDPDELLQPFSFMTHKPMHNKVDCYIAYTNPETHKVILDNLSRSPLYGGDIQGVGPRYCPSIEDKVVRFKGKERHPVFVEPCGEDTEEMYLQGMSSSLPEAVQNAMYRTIKGFENLEIMRPAYAIEYDCVDPTSMLPTLESKVIGGMYGAGQFNGTSGYEEAAAQGLLAGLNAARQALGKSELVLARHTSYLGTLVDDLVTKGVMDPYRMMTSRSEYRLSLRQDNADERLTPIGREYGLVDDTRWAAFTHDMEVKKAELHRLETTKVPLAELRTVAPPEVLETLGESGGTAAELLKRPGVHYELLAKVIGRGQDVSAAMALRIETEIRYAGYIAREQRAIHEVQRHENVVIPDDFDYAPLETVTLEAREKLAKIRPRTLAQAGRIPGVSPSDLAQLSIALMKARKTAVAE
;
A
#
# COMPACT_ATOMS: atom_id res chain seq x y z
N MET A 1 3.26 -10.64 37.26
CA MET A 1 3.69 -9.92 36.04
C MET A 1 4.88 -9.07 36.44
N ASP A 2 5.99 -9.26 35.72
CA ASP A 2 7.22 -8.51 36.02
C ASP A 2 7.26 -7.27 35.15
N PHE A 3 7.39 -6.10 35.79
CA PHE A 3 7.53 -4.83 35.06
C PHE A 3 8.90 -4.76 34.40
N LEU A 4 8.92 -4.62 33.06
CA LEU A 4 10.15 -4.67 32.26
C LEU A 4 10.48 -3.36 31.54
N GLY A 5 9.52 -2.45 31.40
CA GLY A 5 9.79 -1.19 30.71
C GLY A 5 8.58 -0.26 30.61
N ASN A 6 8.88 1.00 30.28
CA ASN A 6 7.89 2.04 30.06
C ASN A 6 8.16 2.76 28.74
N TYR A 7 7.14 2.89 27.89
CA TYR A 7 7.20 3.48 26.56
C TYR A 7 6.07 4.47 26.32
N ASP A 8 6.24 5.36 25.36
CA ASP A 8 5.16 6.18 24.86
C ASP A 8 4.29 5.37 23.87
N VAL A 9 4.96 4.61 22.97
CA VAL A 9 4.29 3.79 21.96
C VAL A 9 4.87 2.37 21.96
N VAL A 10 3.98 1.38 21.94
CA VAL A 10 4.32 -0.02 21.70
C VAL A 10 3.76 -0.44 20.34
N VAL A 11 4.56 -1.12 19.53
CA VAL A 11 4.13 -1.67 18.23
C VAL A 11 4.17 -3.20 18.30
N VAL A 12 3.07 -3.86 17.94
CA VAL A 12 2.91 -5.31 17.98
C VAL A 12 2.94 -5.88 16.56
N GLY A 13 4.04 -6.54 16.21
CA GLY A 13 4.32 -7.08 14.87
C GLY A 13 5.33 -6.22 14.10
N ALA A 14 6.33 -6.86 13.49
CA ALA A 14 7.40 -6.23 12.71
C ALA A 14 7.32 -6.58 11.20
N GLY A 15 6.10 -6.69 10.67
CA GLY A 15 5.85 -6.65 9.23
C GLY A 15 5.92 -5.23 8.69
N HIS A 16 5.58 -5.01 7.42
CA HIS A 16 5.68 -3.69 6.77
C HIS A 16 4.92 -2.57 7.53
N ALA A 17 3.75 -2.88 8.10
CA ALA A 17 3.01 -1.92 8.91
C ALA A 17 3.74 -1.58 10.22
N GLY A 18 4.23 -2.59 10.94
CA GLY A 18 4.90 -2.37 12.21
C GLY A 18 6.22 -1.63 12.07
N ILE A 19 6.99 -1.91 11.02
CA ILE A 19 8.25 -1.22 10.72
C ILE A 19 8.01 0.28 10.53
N GLU A 20 7.10 0.65 9.64
CA GLU A 20 6.80 2.05 9.36
C GLU A 20 6.18 2.74 10.57
N ALA A 21 5.35 2.03 11.36
CA ALA A 21 4.77 2.57 12.58
C ALA A 21 5.83 2.85 13.66
N ALA A 22 6.73 1.90 13.90
CA ALA A 22 7.78 2.03 14.90
C ALA A 22 8.79 3.12 14.52
N HIS A 23 9.21 3.13 13.25
CA HIS A 23 10.10 4.16 12.73
C HIS A 23 9.47 5.55 12.86
N ALA A 24 8.25 5.75 12.37
CA ALA A 24 7.55 7.03 12.45
C ALA A 24 7.39 7.51 13.89
N ALA A 25 6.99 6.63 14.82
CA ALA A 25 6.81 7.00 16.21
C ALA A 25 8.14 7.42 16.86
N ALA A 26 9.19 6.66 16.65
CA ALA A 26 10.51 6.92 17.21
C ALA A 26 11.16 8.19 16.64
N MET A 27 11.02 8.44 15.34
CA MET A 27 11.53 9.66 14.69
C MET A 27 10.85 10.94 15.22
N LEU A 28 9.60 10.84 15.68
CA LEU A 28 8.89 11.95 16.34
C LEU A 28 9.34 12.20 17.79
N GLY A 29 10.29 11.41 18.29
CA GLY A 29 10.83 11.51 19.64
C GLY A 29 10.05 10.74 20.70
N ALA A 30 9.05 9.94 20.33
CA ALA A 30 8.37 9.05 21.26
C ALA A 30 9.28 7.86 21.63
N LYS A 31 9.40 7.54 22.93
CA LYS A 31 10.07 6.32 23.35
C LYS A 31 9.25 5.13 22.91
N THR A 32 9.76 4.37 21.95
CA THR A 32 9.03 3.34 21.21
C THR A 32 9.64 1.96 21.41
N ALA A 33 8.80 0.93 21.55
CA ALA A 33 9.21 -0.46 21.48
C ALA A 33 8.44 -1.19 20.38
N ILE A 34 9.13 -2.02 19.59
CA ILE A 34 8.50 -2.94 18.63
C ILE A 34 8.70 -4.38 19.09
N PHE A 35 7.60 -5.16 19.09
CA PHE A 35 7.59 -6.56 19.46
C PHE A 35 7.33 -7.43 18.23
N THR A 36 8.15 -8.46 18.06
CA THR A 36 8.03 -9.44 16.97
C THR A 36 8.14 -10.87 17.50
N LEU A 37 7.49 -11.81 16.81
CA LEU A 37 7.62 -13.25 17.13
C LEU A 37 9.04 -13.78 16.89
N THR A 38 9.74 -13.21 15.91
CA THR A 38 11.15 -13.53 15.62
C THR A 38 11.85 -12.34 14.97
N LEU A 39 13.08 -12.07 15.39
CA LEU A 39 13.94 -11.02 14.83
C LEU A 39 14.34 -11.31 13.37
N ASP A 40 14.32 -12.58 12.96
CA ASP A 40 14.71 -13.01 11.62
C ASP A 40 13.61 -12.81 10.56
N PHE A 41 12.44 -12.31 10.96
CA PHE A 41 11.31 -12.03 10.04
C PHE A 41 10.84 -10.58 10.06
N ILE A 42 11.65 -9.66 10.57
CA ILE A 42 11.40 -8.21 10.43
C ILE A 42 11.38 -7.87 8.93
N GLY A 43 10.30 -7.26 8.44
CA GLY A 43 10.15 -6.96 7.01
C GLY A 43 10.04 -8.18 6.10
N ASN A 44 9.62 -9.32 6.64
CA ASN A 44 9.46 -10.54 5.85
C ASN A 44 8.44 -10.35 4.72
N MET A 45 8.75 -10.96 3.57
CA MET A 45 7.91 -10.99 2.37
C MET A 45 7.37 -12.41 2.13
N PRO A 46 6.37 -12.87 2.89
CA PRO A 46 5.89 -14.25 2.79
C PRO A 46 5.12 -14.55 1.50
N CYS A 47 4.67 -13.52 0.78
CA CYS A 47 4.04 -13.63 -0.52
C CYS A 47 5.08 -13.35 -1.63
N ASN A 48 4.80 -12.41 -2.53
CA ASN A 48 5.68 -12.09 -3.66
C ASN A 48 6.91 -11.27 -3.21
N PRO A 49 8.09 -11.50 -3.82
CA PRO A 49 9.30 -10.74 -3.53
C PRO A 49 9.36 -9.44 -4.34
N SER A 50 8.29 -8.65 -4.32
CA SER A 50 8.22 -7.39 -5.08
C SER A 50 7.46 -6.30 -4.34
N ILE A 51 7.89 -5.06 -4.56
CA ILE A 51 7.28 -3.83 -4.04
C ILE A 51 6.72 -3.02 -5.21
N GLY A 52 5.52 -2.44 -5.02
CA GLY A 52 4.88 -1.60 -6.02
C GLY A 52 3.94 -2.34 -6.96
N GLY A 53 3.72 -1.78 -8.14
CA GLY A 53 2.67 -2.19 -9.07
C GLY A 53 1.53 -1.19 -9.13
N THR A 54 0.48 -1.50 -9.90
CA THR A 54 -0.64 -0.57 -10.16
C THR A 54 -1.28 -0.06 -8.87
N ALA A 55 -1.31 1.25 -8.69
CA ALA A 55 -1.67 2.01 -7.49
C ALA A 55 -0.75 1.81 -6.27
N LYS A 56 -0.07 0.69 -6.17
CA LYS A 56 0.83 0.38 -5.06
C LYS A 56 2.12 1.20 -5.14
N GLY A 57 2.67 1.40 -6.35
CA GLY A 57 3.79 2.31 -6.57
C GLY A 57 3.49 3.75 -6.10
N HIS A 58 2.22 4.18 -6.19
CA HIS A 58 1.78 5.47 -5.64
C HIS A 58 1.92 5.49 -4.12
N LEU A 59 1.44 4.44 -3.43
CA LEU A 59 1.57 4.34 -1.96
C LEU A 59 3.04 4.35 -1.53
N VAL A 60 3.93 3.60 -2.21
CA VAL A 60 5.36 3.58 -1.87
C VAL A 60 5.99 4.98 -1.97
N ARG A 61 5.66 5.72 -3.05
CA ARG A 61 6.13 7.09 -3.23
C ARG A 61 5.55 8.05 -2.18
N GLU A 62 4.31 7.83 -1.75
CA GLU A 62 3.67 8.62 -0.69
C GLU A 62 4.28 8.32 0.68
N ILE A 63 4.59 7.04 0.98
CA ILE A 63 5.33 6.63 2.18
C ILE A 63 6.71 7.30 2.20
N ASP A 64 7.44 7.24 1.08
CA ASP A 64 8.76 7.86 0.97
C ASP A 64 8.69 9.39 1.15
N ALA A 65 7.74 10.06 0.51
CA ALA A 65 7.53 11.51 0.60
C ALA A 65 7.26 11.97 2.05
N LEU A 66 6.58 11.14 2.84
CA LEU A 66 6.32 11.39 4.27
C LEU A 66 7.52 11.04 5.18
N GLY A 67 8.58 10.43 4.66
CA GLY A 67 9.78 10.08 5.45
C GLY A 67 9.87 8.60 5.81
N GLY A 68 9.06 7.71 5.22
CA GLY A 68 9.10 6.27 5.48
C GLY A 68 10.28 5.54 4.82
N LEU A 69 10.41 4.26 5.12
CA LEU A 69 11.57 3.43 4.79
C LEU A 69 11.38 2.56 3.53
N MET A 70 10.14 2.19 3.19
CA MET A 70 9.85 1.17 2.16
C MET A 70 10.48 1.48 0.80
N GLY A 71 10.42 2.75 0.36
CA GLY A 71 11.00 3.19 -0.91
C GLY A 71 12.51 3.02 -0.96
N ILE A 72 13.21 3.47 0.08
CA ILE A 72 14.68 3.37 0.22
C ILE A 72 15.11 1.90 0.27
N ALA A 73 14.41 1.08 1.05
CA ALA A 73 14.70 -0.36 1.18
C ALA A 73 14.52 -1.10 -0.15
N ALA A 74 13.45 -0.78 -0.90
CA ALA A 74 13.20 -1.36 -2.21
C ALA A 74 14.34 -0.99 -3.19
N ASP A 75 14.78 0.27 -3.21
CA ASP A 75 15.89 0.72 -4.06
C ASP A 75 17.23 0.09 -3.65
N ALA A 76 17.49 -0.07 -2.35
CA ALA A 76 18.71 -0.66 -1.85
C ALA A 76 18.85 -2.17 -2.17
N THR A 77 17.73 -2.85 -2.37
CA THR A 77 17.67 -4.32 -2.50
C THR A 77 17.01 -4.81 -3.78
N PHE A 78 16.83 -3.92 -4.77
CA PHE A 78 16.17 -4.28 -6.00
C PHE A 78 17.01 -5.26 -6.85
N LEU A 79 16.31 -6.11 -7.58
CA LEU A 79 16.85 -7.04 -8.55
C LEU A 79 16.45 -6.65 -9.98
N GLN A 80 15.21 -6.20 -10.14
CA GLN A 80 14.66 -5.76 -11.42
C GLN A 80 13.61 -4.66 -11.17
N SER A 81 13.61 -3.63 -12.01
CA SER A 81 12.64 -2.53 -11.94
C SER A 81 11.92 -2.35 -13.27
N ARG A 82 10.63 -2.08 -13.21
CA ARG A 82 9.78 -1.86 -14.38
C ARG A 82 8.66 -0.86 -14.09
N MET A 83 8.49 0.10 -15.00
CA MET A 83 7.34 1.02 -14.99
C MET A 83 6.15 0.37 -15.71
N LEU A 84 5.09 0.07 -14.95
CA LEU A 84 3.85 -0.48 -15.50
C LEU A 84 2.95 0.62 -16.07
N ASN A 85 2.09 0.23 -17.01
CA ASN A 85 1.07 1.09 -17.62
C ASN A 85 1.61 2.29 -18.42
N ARG A 86 2.84 2.26 -18.93
CA ARG A 86 3.42 3.35 -19.75
C ARG A 86 2.50 3.78 -20.89
N GLY A 87 1.83 2.84 -21.57
CA GLY A 87 0.89 3.12 -22.67
C GLY A 87 -0.49 3.66 -22.24
N LYS A 88 -0.76 3.78 -20.92
CA LYS A 88 -2.07 4.24 -20.41
C LYS A 88 -2.05 5.68 -19.86
N GLY A 89 -0.92 6.34 -19.95
CA GLY A 89 -0.72 7.71 -19.50
C GLY A 89 -0.29 7.85 -18.02
N PRO A 90 0.20 9.06 -17.65
CA PRO A 90 0.93 9.30 -16.40
C PRO A 90 0.08 9.12 -15.13
N ALA A 91 -1.24 9.29 -15.22
CA ALA A 91 -2.17 9.10 -14.08
C ALA A 91 -2.15 7.68 -13.49
N VAL A 92 -1.66 6.69 -14.24
CA VAL A 92 -1.64 5.29 -13.84
C VAL A 92 -0.26 4.63 -14.02
N HIS A 93 0.76 5.39 -14.38
CA HIS A 93 2.14 4.91 -14.33
C HIS A 93 2.43 4.41 -12.93
N SER A 94 2.98 3.20 -12.82
CA SER A 94 3.19 2.56 -11.52
C SER A 94 4.47 1.77 -11.55
N LEU A 95 5.43 2.16 -10.73
CA LEU A 95 6.69 1.47 -10.58
C LEU A 95 6.48 0.14 -9.87
N ARG A 96 7.14 -0.91 -10.34
CA ARG A 96 7.24 -2.20 -9.69
C ARG A 96 8.68 -2.65 -9.65
N VAL A 97 9.14 -3.01 -8.47
CA VAL A 97 10.50 -3.44 -8.21
C VAL A 97 10.48 -4.86 -7.65
N GLN A 98 11.20 -5.77 -8.31
CA GLN A 98 11.53 -7.07 -7.77
C GLN A 98 12.68 -6.88 -6.79
N THR A 99 12.53 -7.38 -5.56
CA THR A 99 13.51 -7.20 -4.48
C THR A 99 14.14 -8.52 -4.06
N ASP A 100 15.37 -8.48 -3.59
CA ASP A 100 15.98 -9.58 -2.86
C ASP A 100 15.34 -9.67 -1.47
N ARG A 101 14.56 -10.72 -1.25
CA ARG A 101 13.75 -10.95 -0.05
C ARG A 101 14.59 -10.95 1.22
N LYS A 102 15.77 -11.57 1.21
CA LYS A 102 16.64 -11.68 2.38
C LYS A 102 17.40 -10.39 2.64
N ARG A 103 17.92 -9.74 1.59
CA ARG A 103 18.59 -8.45 1.73
C ARG A 103 17.60 -7.36 2.19
N TYR A 104 16.34 -7.40 1.72
CA TYR A 104 15.28 -6.48 2.16
C TYR A 104 15.01 -6.64 3.67
N HIS A 105 14.85 -7.87 4.17
CA HIS A 105 14.72 -8.15 5.59
C HIS A 105 15.91 -7.59 6.39
N MET A 106 17.12 -7.92 5.98
CA MET A 106 18.35 -7.46 6.67
C MET A 106 18.46 -5.94 6.67
N TRP A 107 18.14 -5.29 5.56
CA TRP A 107 18.14 -3.84 5.44
C TRP A 107 17.12 -3.20 6.40
N MET A 108 15.88 -3.70 6.41
CA MET A 108 14.81 -3.20 7.29
C MET A 108 15.14 -3.39 8.76
N LYS A 109 15.64 -4.56 9.13
CA LYS A 109 16.08 -4.84 10.51
C LYS A 109 17.17 -3.86 10.94
N HIS A 110 18.21 -3.69 10.13
CA HIS A 110 19.30 -2.78 10.43
C HIS A 110 18.85 -1.31 10.51
N ALA A 111 17.95 -0.89 9.64
CA ALA A 111 17.37 0.46 9.69
C ALA A 111 16.64 0.72 11.00
N LEU A 112 15.87 -0.26 11.51
CA LEU A 112 15.20 -0.14 12.81
C LEU A 112 16.22 -0.14 13.97
N GLU A 113 17.27 -0.97 13.92
CA GLU A 113 18.34 -1.00 14.94
C GLU A 113 19.07 0.33 15.05
N LEU A 114 19.16 1.08 13.95
CA LEU A 114 19.77 2.42 13.91
C LEU A 114 18.79 3.57 14.23
N THR A 115 17.49 3.28 14.30
CA THR A 115 16.47 4.31 14.57
C THR A 115 16.57 4.77 16.03
N PRO A 116 16.81 6.05 16.31
CA PRO A 116 16.87 6.55 17.68
C PRO A 116 15.51 6.41 18.38
N ASN A 117 15.50 6.29 19.70
CA ASN A 117 14.31 6.11 20.55
C ASN A 117 13.51 4.82 20.28
N LEU A 118 14.05 3.85 19.54
CA LEU A 118 13.41 2.58 19.22
C LEU A 118 14.14 1.40 19.89
N GLU A 119 13.40 0.59 20.61
CA GLU A 119 13.85 -0.71 21.15
C GLU A 119 13.13 -1.85 20.43
N ILE A 120 13.86 -2.93 20.11
CA ILE A 120 13.34 -4.10 19.38
C ILE A 120 13.34 -5.31 20.30
N HIS A 121 12.18 -5.95 20.47
CA HIS A 121 12.02 -7.10 21.35
C HIS A 121 11.46 -8.31 20.61
N GLN A 122 12.06 -9.48 20.81
CA GLN A 122 11.47 -10.74 20.39
C GLN A 122 10.58 -11.28 21.52
N ALA A 123 9.29 -11.08 21.38
CA ALA A 123 8.28 -11.64 22.28
C ALA A 123 6.89 -11.64 21.63
N GLU A 124 6.06 -12.61 21.98
CA GLU A 124 4.64 -12.60 21.66
C GLU A 124 3.88 -11.74 22.66
N ILE A 125 3.12 -10.75 22.19
CA ILE A 125 2.14 -10.02 23.00
C ILE A 125 0.85 -10.81 23.03
N VAL A 126 0.40 -11.18 24.23
CA VAL A 126 -0.78 -12.03 24.45
C VAL A 126 -1.98 -11.29 25.02
N ARG A 127 -1.75 -10.08 25.59
CA ARG A 127 -2.81 -9.32 26.21
C ARG A 127 -2.48 -7.82 26.25
N LEU A 128 -3.53 -7.00 26.16
CA LEU A 128 -3.49 -5.56 26.45
C LEU A 128 -3.91 -5.30 27.91
N ASP A 129 -3.24 -4.40 28.57
CA ASP A 129 -3.72 -3.83 29.83
C ASP A 129 -4.57 -2.59 29.50
N VAL A 130 -5.88 -2.72 29.70
CA VAL A 130 -6.85 -1.66 29.41
C VAL A 130 -7.51 -1.22 30.70
N GLN A 131 -7.39 0.07 31.05
CA GLN A 131 -7.97 0.67 32.23
C GLN A 131 -8.85 1.87 31.82
N ASN A 132 -10.09 1.90 32.31
CA ASN A 132 -11.06 2.95 31.97
C ASN A 132 -11.24 3.18 30.46
N GLY A 133 -11.18 2.10 29.65
CA GLY A 133 -11.33 2.16 28.21
C GLY A 133 -10.08 2.61 27.43
N HIS A 134 -8.94 2.84 28.09
CA HIS A 134 -7.67 3.22 27.47
C HIS A 134 -6.58 2.17 27.70
N VAL A 135 -5.70 1.98 26.69
CA VAL A 135 -4.53 1.12 26.84
C VAL A 135 -3.54 1.74 27.83
N CYS A 136 -3.01 0.90 28.74
CA CYS A 136 -2.00 1.30 29.73
C CYS A 136 -0.72 0.46 29.60
N GLY A 137 -0.75 -0.64 28.86
CA GLY A 137 0.40 -1.51 28.67
C GLY A 137 0.08 -2.77 27.88
N VAL A 138 1.10 -3.60 27.71
CA VAL A 138 1.02 -4.91 27.04
C VAL A 138 1.68 -5.99 27.89
N VAL A 139 1.21 -7.22 27.74
CA VAL A 139 1.75 -8.39 28.46
C VAL A 139 2.26 -9.40 27.45
N THR A 140 3.49 -9.88 27.66
CA THR A 140 4.10 -10.93 26.85
C THR A 140 3.68 -12.34 27.29
N ALA A 141 3.84 -13.33 26.42
CA ALA A 141 3.60 -14.73 26.72
C ALA A 141 4.47 -15.26 27.89
N LEU A 142 5.61 -14.65 28.14
CA LEU A 142 6.52 -14.99 29.25
C LEU A 142 6.17 -14.26 30.56
N GLY A 143 5.08 -13.47 30.60
CA GLY A 143 4.62 -12.77 31.80
C GLY A 143 5.24 -11.38 32.03
N GLY A 144 6.08 -10.90 31.11
CA GLY A 144 6.63 -9.54 31.17
C GLY A 144 5.57 -8.49 30.87
N TYR A 145 5.57 -7.40 31.65
CA TYR A 145 4.68 -6.27 31.48
C TYR A 145 5.45 -5.02 31.03
N TYR A 146 4.96 -4.39 29.99
CA TYR A 146 5.48 -3.12 29.46
C TYR A 146 4.36 -2.10 29.46
N SER A 147 4.53 -1.01 30.23
CA SER A 147 3.55 0.08 30.21
C SER A 147 3.71 0.94 28.95
N CYS A 148 2.61 1.43 28.41
CA CYS A 148 2.59 2.36 27.29
C CYS A 148 1.36 3.26 27.30
N LYS A 149 1.46 4.41 26.61
CA LYS A 149 0.33 5.32 26.41
C LYS A 149 -0.49 4.92 25.18
N CYS A 150 0.17 4.41 24.14
CA CYS A 150 -0.46 3.97 22.90
C CYS A 150 0.12 2.63 22.44
N VAL A 151 -0.72 1.83 21.75
CA VAL A 151 -0.32 0.57 21.10
C VAL A 151 -0.75 0.57 19.64
N VAL A 152 0.14 0.11 18.74
CA VAL A 152 -0.18 -0.13 17.32
C VAL A 152 -0.23 -1.61 17.07
N ILE A 153 -1.38 -2.14 16.66
CA ILE A 153 -1.58 -3.56 16.32
C ILE A 153 -1.30 -3.76 14.82
N ALA A 154 -0.20 -4.44 14.50
CA ALA A 154 0.31 -4.68 13.16
C ALA A 154 0.64 -6.17 12.92
N THR A 155 -0.22 -7.05 13.42
CA THR A 155 -0.01 -8.50 13.55
C THR A 155 -0.04 -9.28 12.23
N GLY A 156 -0.46 -8.67 11.13
CA GLY A 156 -0.49 -9.33 9.83
C GLY A 156 -1.38 -10.57 9.82
N THR A 157 -0.88 -11.69 9.27
CA THR A 157 -1.63 -12.95 9.13
C THR A 157 -1.40 -13.92 10.28
N VAL A 158 -0.63 -13.57 11.31
CA VAL A 158 -0.38 -14.47 12.45
C VAL A 158 -1.46 -14.39 13.52
N LEU A 159 -2.28 -13.31 13.54
CA LEU A 159 -3.37 -13.16 14.50
C LEU A 159 -4.47 -14.20 14.22
N GLY A 160 -4.65 -15.16 15.12
CA GLY A 160 -5.54 -16.31 14.92
C GLY A 160 -5.20 -17.12 13.66
N GLY A 161 -3.93 -17.12 13.24
CA GLY A 161 -3.49 -17.70 11.97
C GLY A 161 -3.71 -19.20 11.88
N ARG A 162 -4.28 -19.68 10.74
CA ARG A 162 -4.48 -21.11 10.47
C ARG A 162 -4.12 -21.41 9.02
N ILE A 163 -3.21 -22.36 8.83
CA ILE A 163 -2.69 -22.78 7.52
C ILE A 163 -3.45 -23.98 7.01
N PHE A 164 -3.67 -24.03 5.68
CA PHE A 164 -4.38 -25.10 4.97
C PHE A 164 -3.59 -25.54 3.74
N VAL A 165 -3.37 -26.86 3.62
CA VAL A 165 -2.79 -27.53 2.45
C VAL A 165 -3.58 -28.83 2.22
N GLY A 166 -4.53 -28.81 1.30
CA GLY A 166 -5.49 -29.90 1.16
C GLY A 166 -6.25 -30.17 2.45
N GLU A 167 -6.34 -31.41 2.82
CA GLU A 167 -7.00 -31.90 4.03
C GLU A 167 -6.20 -31.56 5.32
N ALA A 168 -4.92 -31.20 5.20
CA ALA A 168 -4.08 -30.84 6.35
C ALA A 168 -4.29 -29.36 6.73
N HIS A 169 -4.50 -29.11 8.02
CA HIS A 169 -4.59 -27.77 8.57
C HIS A 169 -4.02 -27.72 10.00
N TYR A 170 -3.42 -26.58 10.34
CA TYR A 170 -2.83 -26.37 11.66
C TYR A 170 -2.74 -24.87 11.99
N ASP A 171 -2.72 -24.55 13.29
CA ASP A 171 -2.52 -23.17 13.74
C ASP A 171 -1.07 -22.78 13.49
N GLY A 172 -0.88 -21.65 12.78
CA GLY A 172 0.44 -21.19 12.38
C GLY A 172 0.37 -19.93 11.54
N GLY A 173 1.54 -19.35 11.30
CA GLY A 173 1.76 -18.19 10.44
C GLY A 173 2.69 -18.51 9.28
N PRO A 174 2.98 -17.50 8.44
CA PRO A 174 3.89 -17.64 7.31
C PRO A 174 5.29 -18.10 7.76
N ASP A 175 5.95 -18.86 6.88
CA ASP A 175 7.37 -19.23 7.03
C ASP A 175 7.70 -19.99 8.35
N GLY A 176 6.72 -20.71 8.93
CA GLY A 176 6.92 -21.52 10.13
C GLY A 176 6.75 -20.75 11.46
N THR A 177 6.24 -19.53 11.43
CA THR A 177 5.85 -18.83 12.67
C THR A 177 4.63 -19.47 13.31
N HIS A 178 4.50 -19.36 14.62
CA HIS A 178 3.30 -19.81 15.33
C HIS A 178 2.16 -18.77 15.21
N ALA A 179 0.93 -19.17 15.53
CA ALA A 179 -0.24 -18.30 15.52
C ALA A 179 -0.36 -17.55 16.85
N ALA A 180 -0.65 -16.26 16.81
CA ALA A 180 -0.94 -15.43 17.99
C ALA A 180 -2.44 -15.50 18.33
N THR A 181 -2.88 -16.58 18.95
CA THR A 181 -4.29 -16.82 19.27
C THR A 181 -4.74 -16.21 20.60
N ALA A 182 -3.81 -15.98 21.52
CA ALA A 182 -4.14 -15.38 22.82
C ALA A 182 -4.57 -13.93 22.68
N LEU A 183 -3.91 -13.16 21.83
CA LEU A 183 -4.26 -11.76 21.57
C LEU A 183 -5.63 -11.63 20.89
N THR A 184 -6.01 -12.56 19.99
CA THR A 184 -7.38 -12.61 19.42
C THR A 184 -8.45 -12.68 20.52
N LYS A 185 -8.26 -13.59 21.49
CA LYS A 185 -9.20 -13.76 22.60
C LYS A 185 -9.29 -12.51 23.48
N ASP A 186 -8.15 -11.89 23.75
CA ASP A 186 -8.07 -10.69 24.55
C ASP A 186 -8.78 -9.49 23.88
N LEU A 187 -8.50 -9.24 22.60
CA LEU A 187 -9.18 -8.21 21.82
C LEU A 187 -10.69 -8.41 21.75
N THR A 188 -11.13 -9.67 21.58
CA THR A 188 -12.55 -10.04 21.60
C THR A 188 -13.19 -9.76 22.97
N ALA A 189 -12.50 -10.09 24.05
CA ALA A 189 -12.97 -9.84 25.42
C ALA A 189 -13.14 -8.35 25.71
N HIS A 190 -12.34 -7.50 25.09
CA HIS A 190 -12.46 -6.04 25.15
C HIS A 190 -13.52 -5.45 24.18
N GLY A 191 -14.25 -6.30 23.44
CA GLY A 191 -15.31 -5.88 22.53
C GLY A 191 -14.83 -5.35 21.17
N VAL A 192 -13.56 -5.59 20.80
CA VAL A 192 -13.06 -5.25 19.47
C VAL A 192 -13.75 -6.15 18.43
N PRO A 193 -14.44 -5.59 17.39
CA PRO A 193 -15.18 -6.40 16.43
C PRO A 193 -14.22 -7.03 15.42
N LEU A 194 -13.90 -8.30 15.62
CA LEU A 194 -13.03 -9.06 14.73
C LEU A 194 -13.82 -9.75 13.62
N ARG A 195 -13.15 -9.91 12.47
CA ARG A 195 -13.58 -10.66 11.29
C ARG A 195 -12.50 -11.63 10.87
N ARG A 196 -12.89 -12.64 10.07
CA ARG A 196 -11.93 -13.61 9.56
C ARG A 196 -11.77 -13.47 8.06
N PHE A 197 -10.52 -13.25 7.61
CA PHE A 197 -10.15 -13.22 6.21
C PHE A 197 -9.19 -14.37 5.88
N LYS A 198 -9.05 -14.64 4.59
CA LYS A 198 -8.07 -15.59 4.09
C LYS A 198 -7.18 -14.94 3.03
N THR A 199 -5.94 -15.39 2.96
CA THR A 199 -5.06 -15.16 1.82
C THR A 199 -4.34 -16.45 1.48
N GLY A 200 -3.37 -16.41 0.58
CA GLY A 200 -2.58 -17.58 0.22
C GLY A 200 -1.33 -17.17 -0.54
N THR A 201 -0.42 -18.11 -0.64
CA THR A 201 0.83 -17.95 -1.39
C THR A 201 1.03 -19.13 -2.33
N PRO A 202 1.65 -18.94 -3.52
CA PRO A 202 2.06 -20.04 -4.39
C PRO A 202 3.26 -20.80 -3.84
N ALA A 203 3.55 -21.92 -4.49
CA ALA A 203 4.74 -22.70 -4.19
C ALA A 203 6.04 -21.93 -4.44
N ARG A 204 7.08 -22.33 -3.74
CA ARG A 204 8.48 -21.98 -4.05
C ARG A 204 9.12 -23.19 -4.70
N VAL A 205 9.87 -22.95 -5.78
CA VAL A 205 10.45 -24.01 -6.60
C VAL A 205 11.94 -23.76 -6.84
N HIS A 206 12.69 -24.81 -7.11
CA HIS A 206 14.12 -24.70 -7.36
C HIS A 206 14.37 -24.29 -8.82
N ARG A 207 15.21 -23.25 -9.03
CA ARG A 207 15.54 -22.68 -10.33
C ARG A 207 16.02 -23.72 -11.36
N ARG A 208 16.87 -24.69 -10.95
CA ARG A 208 17.40 -25.73 -11.85
C ARG A 208 16.33 -26.64 -12.46
N SER A 209 15.15 -26.70 -11.83
CA SER A 209 14.03 -27.55 -12.28
C SER A 209 13.12 -26.89 -13.32
N ILE A 210 13.44 -25.64 -13.72
CA ILE A 210 12.71 -24.86 -14.70
C ILE A 210 13.47 -24.82 -16.02
N ASP A 211 12.81 -25.16 -17.12
CA ASP A 211 13.36 -24.99 -18.46
C ASP A 211 12.99 -23.60 -19.00
N PHE A 212 13.85 -22.62 -18.72
CA PHE A 212 13.65 -21.23 -19.11
C PHE A 212 13.59 -21.02 -20.63
N SER A 213 14.14 -21.93 -21.43
CA SER A 213 14.10 -21.83 -22.90
C SER A 213 12.67 -21.93 -23.45
N LYS A 214 11.75 -22.47 -22.66
CA LYS A 214 10.33 -22.65 -23.01
C LYS A 214 9.43 -21.51 -22.47
N LEU A 215 9.98 -20.53 -21.77
CA LEU A 215 9.24 -19.45 -21.11
C LEU A 215 9.44 -18.11 -21.81
N ASP A 216 8.47 -17.21 -21.67
CA ASP A 216 8.57 -15.84 -22.19
C ASP A 216 9.41 -14.99 -21.23
N CYS A 217 10.57 -14.52 -21.67
CA CYS A 217 11.42 -13.61 -20.90
C CYS A 217 10.71 -12.27 -20.67
N GLN A 218 10.78 -11.75 -19.47
CA GLN A 218 10.27 -10.44 -19.05
C GLN A 218 11.41 -9.60 -18.48
N PRO A 219 12.19 -8.93 -19.34
CA PRO A 219 13.28 -8.06 -18.88
C PRO A 219 12.73 -6.86 -18.11
N GLY A 220 13.56 -6.29 -17.26
CA GLY A 220 13.32 -4.98 -16.65
C GLY A 220 13.28 -3.86 -17.70
N ASP A 221 13.01 -2.64 -17.24
CA ASP A 221 13.17 -1.47 -18.10
C ASP A 221 14.66 -1.26 -18.44
N PRO A 222 15.00 -0.69 -19.60
CA PRO A 222 16.37 -0.28 -19.91
C PRO A 222 16.94 0.68 -18.86
N ASP A 223 18.24 0.63 -18.63
CA ASP A 223 18.90 1.40 -17.56
C ASP A 223 18.63 2.90 -17.62
N GLU A 224 18.53 3.47 -18.83
CA GLU A 224 18.26 4.89 -19.05
C GLU A 224 16.84 5.30 -18.63
N LEU A 225 15.93 4.32 -18.47
CA LEU A 225 14.54 4.52 -18.08
C LEU A 225 14.26 4.10 -16.64
N LEU A 226 15.26 3.55 -15.94
CA LEU A 226 15.10 3.14 -14.54
C LEU A 226 14.86 4.36 -13.66
N GLN A 227 13.91 4.22 -12.76
CA GLN A 227 13.58 5.22 -11.76
C GLN A 227 13.60 4.57 -10.37
N PRO A 228 14.22 5.20 -9.36
CA PRO A 228 14.13 4.72 -7.98
C PRO A 228 12.73 4.96 -7.42
N PHE A 229 12.36 4.27 -6.36
CA PHE A 229 11.18 4.60 -5.57
C PHE A 229 11.40 5.83 -4.70
N SER A 230 12.53 5.89 -4.01
CA SER A 230 12.81 6.99 -3.10
C SER A 230 13.29 8.23 -3.86
N PHE A 231 12.77 9.39 -3.45
CA PHE A 231 13.27 10.70 -3.88
C PHE A 231 14.69 10.98 -3.36
N MET A 232 15.17 10.16 -2.41
CA MET A 232 16.52 10.25 -1.84
C MET A 232 17.55 9.35 -2.53
N THR A 233 17.13 8.53 -3.50
CA THR A 233 18.03 7.62 -4.22
C THR A 233 18.55 8.28 -5.49
N HIS A 234 19.84 8.64 -5.49
CA HIS A 234 20.51 9.29 -6.62
C HIS A 234 21.55 8.40 -7.34
N LYS A 235 21.75 7.17 -6.84
CA LYS A 235 22.71 6.22 -7.44
C LYS A 235 22.17 5.63 -8.73
N PRO A 236 23.01 5.43 -9.76
CA PRO A 236 22.63 4.67 -10.95
C PRO A 236 22.11 3.27 -10.57
N MET A 237 21.08 2.83 -11.27
CA MET A 237 20.44 1.52 -11.06
C MET A 237 20.67 0.64 -12.29
N HIS A 238 20.93 -0.65 -12.08
CA HIS A 238 21.09 -1.65 -13.15
C HIS A 238 20.31 -2.90 -12.79
N ASN A 239 19.45 -3.38 -13.70
CA ASN A 239 18.76 -4.64 -13.50
C ASN A 239 19.77 -5.79 -13.41
N LYS A 240 19.56 -6.71 -12.48
CA LYS A 240 20.47 -7.84 -12.18
C LYS A 240 19.92 -9.17 -12.69
N VAL A 241 18.60 -9.28 -12.84
CA VAL A 241 17.91 -10.52 -13.17
C VAL A 241 16.74 -10.25 -14.12
N ASP A 242 16.35 -11.29 -14.86
CA ASP A 242 15.10 -11.32 -15.60
C ASP A 242 14.04 -12.12 -14.86
N CYS A 243 12.78 -11.72 -15.02
CA CYS A 243 11.61 -12.52 -14.70
C CYS A 243 11.11 -13.24 -15.95
N TYR A 244 10.25 -14.25 -15.77
CA TYR A 244 9.71 -15.02 -16.89
C TYR A 244 8.21 -15.22 -16.73
N ILE A 245 7.54 -15.55 -17.83
CA ILE A 245 6.12 -15.94 -17.82
C ILE A 245 5.98 -17.34 -18.39
N ALA A 246 5.34 -18.20 -17.63
CA ALA A 246 4.76 -19.47 -18.06
C ALA A 246 3.24 -19.32 -18.14
N TYR A 247 2.57 -20.34 -18.66
CA TYR A 247 1.11 -20.36 -18.75
C TYR A 247 0.55 -21.70 -18.34
N THR A 248 -0.55 -21.69 -17.58
CA THR A 248 -1.37 -22.89 -17.41
C THR A 248 -1.97 -23.31 -18.74
N ASN A 249 -2.50 -24.51 -18.82
CA ASN A 249 -3.11 -25.09 -20.01
C ASN A 249 -4.35 -25.93 -19.63
N PRO A 250 -5.11 -26.48 -20.60
CA PRO A 250 -6.28 -27.30 -20.30
C PRO A 250 -6.00 -28.53 -19.42
N GLU A 251 -4.82 -29.13 -19.53
CA GLU A 251 -4.43 -30.25 -18.69
C GLU A 251 -4.20 -29.81 -17.24
N THR A 252 -3.53 -28.66 -17.03
CA THR A 252 -3.42 -28.04 -15.70
C THR A 252 -4.79 -27.79 -15.10
N HIS A 253 -5.71 -27.23 -15.89
CA HIS A 253 -7.07 -26.93 -15.43
C HIS A 253 -7.84 -28.20 -15.10
N LYS A 254 -7.67 -29.27 -15.89
CA LYS A 254 -8.29 -30.59 -15.62
C LYS A 254 -7.81 -31.15 -14.28
N VAL A 255 -6.50 -31.16 -14.02
CA VAL A 255 -5.95 -31.64 -12.73
C VAL A 255 -6.57 -30.87 -11.56
N ILE A 256 -6.71 -29.54 -11.67
CA ILE A 256 -7.32 -28.72 -10.62
C ILE A 256 -8.81 -29.08 -10.45
N LEU A 257 -9.58 -29.16 -11.52
CA LEU A 257 -11.02 -29.43 -11.46
C LEU A 257 -11.34 -30.81 -10.93
N ASP A 258 -10.56 -31.85 -11.31
CA ASP A 258 -10.72 -33.22 -10.84
C ASP A 258 -10.45 -33.35 -9.31
N ASN A 259 -9.71 -32.40 -8.73
CA ASN A 259 -9.36 -32.39 -7.30
C ASN A 259 -9.99 -31.23 -6.51
N LEU A 260 -10.99 -30.55 -7.09
CA LEU A 260 -11.57 -29.35 -6.48
C LEU A 260 -12.22 -29.63 -5.11
N SER A 261 -12.81 -30.82 -4.93
CA SER A 261 -13.39 -31.26 -3.65
C SER A 261 -12.36 -31.43 -2.52
N ARG A 262 -11.08 -31.54 -2.85
CA ARG A 262 -9.96 -31.65 -1.90
C ARG A 262 -9.36 -30.27 -1.53
N SER A 263 -9.85 -29.20 -2.15
CA SER A 263 -9.48 -27.84 -1.77
C SER A 263 -10.28 -27.41 -0.54
N PRO A 264 -9.65 -27.01 0.57
CA PRO A 264 -10.33 -26.50 1.77
C PRO A 264 -11.27 -25.33 1.49
N LEU A 265 -11.00 -24.57 0.42
CA LEU A 265 -11.85 -23.47 -0.03
C LEU A 265 -13.20 -23.96 -0.56
N TYR A 266 -13.21 -25.08 -1.28
CA TYR A 266 -14.41 -25.67 -1.88
C TYR A 266 -15.02 -26.78 -1.00
N GLY A 267 -14.22 -27.35 -0.10
CA GLY A 267 -14.67 -28.30 0.92
C GLY A 267 -15.44 -27.64 2.07
N GLY A 268 -15.33 -26.32 2.24
CA GLY A 268 -16.01 -25.59 3.31
C GLY A 268 -15.22 -25.47 4.62
N ASP A 269 -13.97 -25.93 4.67
CA ASP A 269 -13.11 -25.82 5.85
C ASP A 269 -12.61 -24.38 6.06
N ILE A 270 -12.42 -23.63 4.98
CA ILE A 270 -12.07 -22.21 5.00
C ILE A 270 -13.35 -21.38 5.09
N GLN A 271 -13.49 -20.62 6.18
CA GLN A 271 -14.61 -19.70 6.42
C GLN A 271 -14.30 -18.25 6.03
N GLY A 272 -13.02 -17.90 6.03
CA GLY A 272 -12.53 -16.56 5.72
C GLY A 272 -12.73 -16.18 4.24
N VAL A 273 -13.16 -14.93 4.01
CA VAL A 273 -13.29 -14.39 2.66
C VAL A 273 -11.92 -14.08 2.07
N GLY A 274 -11.66 -14.55 0.86
CA GLY A 274 -10.40 -14.31 0.14
C GLY A 274 -10.36 -13.02 -0.66
N PRO A 275 -9.16 -12.53 -1.03
CA PRO A 275 -9.01 -11.29 -1.78
C PRO A 275 -9.52 -11.42 -3.22
N ARG A 276 -10.36 -10.48 -3.64
CA ARG A 276 -10.96 -10.44 -4.98
C ARG A 276 -9.93 -10.34 -6.11
N TYR A 277 -8.83 -9.63 -5.89
CA TYR A 277 -7.81 -9.33 -6.92
C TYR A 277 -6.59 -10.25 -6.90
N CYS A 278 -6.54 -11.21 -5.98
CA CYS A 278 -5.54 -12.27 -5.95
C CYS A 278 -6.23 -13.62 -5.62
N PRO A 279 -7.15 -14.05 -6.49
CA PRO A 279 -7.82 -15.34 -6.28
C PRO A 279 -6.79 -16.47 -6.40
N SER A 280 -7.08 -17.59 -5.74
CA SER A 280 -6.31 -18.82 -5.93
C SER A 280 -6.44 -19.32 -7.37
N ILE A 281 -5.56 -20.23 -7.77
CA ILE A 281 -5.64 -20.78 -9.14
C ILE A 281 -6.94 -21.57 -9.33
N GLU A 282 -7.43 -22.26 -8.29
CA GLU A 282 -8.72 -22.94 -8.28
C GLU A 282 -9.87 -21.95 -8.61
N ASP A 283 -9.89 -20.79 -7.92
CA ASP A 283 -10.87 -19.74 -8.17
C ASP A 283 -10.82 -19.21 -9.59
N LYS A 284 -9.60 -19.03 -10.15
CA LYS A 284 -9.43 -18.56 -11.53
C LYS A 284 -9.99 -19.55 -12.53
N VAL A 285 -9.68 -20.83 -12.35
CA VAL A 285 -10.15 -21.90 -13.26
C VAL A 285 -11.67 -22.05 -13.19
N VAL A 286 -12.27 -21.96 -12.00
CA VAL A 286 -13.72 -22.07 -11.82
C VAL A 286 -14.46 -20.84 -12.35
N ARG A 287 -13.98 -19.63 -12.02
CA ARG A 287 -14.67 -18.37 -12.39
C ARG A 287 -14.50 -18.01 -13.87
N PHE A 288 -13.39 -18.39 -14.47
CA PHE A 288 -13.04 -18.04 -15.85
C PHE A 288 -12.97 -19.28 -16.75
N LYS A 289 -13.97 -20.13 -16.71
CA LYS A 289 -14.06 -21.42 -17.46
C LYS A 289 -13.81 -21.31 -18.97
N GLY A 290 -14.00 -20.12 -19.57
CA GLY A 290 -13.73 -19.89 -21.00
C GLY A 290 -12.27 -19.52 -21.33
N LYS A 291 -11.40 -19.39 -20.33
CA LYS A 291 -9.98 -19.09 -20.56
C LYS A 291 -9.18 -20.37 -20.60
N GLU A 292 -8.53 -20.63 -21.71
CA GLU A 292 -7.68 -21.81 -21.90
C GLU A 292 -6.36 -21.75 -21.12
N ARG A 293 -5.91 -20.54 -20.71
CA ARG A 293 -4.64 -20.34 -20.01
C ARG A 293 -4.68 -19.13 -19.06
N HIS A 294 -3.91 -19.22 -17.98
CA HIS A 294 -3.62 -18.13 -17.04
C HIS A 294 -2.11 -17.88 -16.98
N PRO A 295 -1.63 -16.63 -16.93
CA PRO A 295 -0.22 -16.33 -16.79
C PRO A 295 0.29 -16.70 -15.41
N VAL A 296 1.51 -17.23 -15.38
CA VAL A 296 2.29 -17.58 -14.18
C VAL A 296 3.59 -16.81 -14.27
N PHE A 297 3.79 -15.81 -13.41
CA PHE A 297 5.05 -15.08 -13.35
C PHE A 297 6.06 -15.87 -12.52
N VAL A 298 7.24 -16.08 -13.08
CA VAL A 298 8.37 -16.80 -12.48
C VAL A 298 9.37 -15.75 -12.03
N GLU A 299 9.48 -15.56 -10.72
CA GLU A 299 10.19 -14.44 -10.10
C GLU A 299 11.27 -14.95 -9.15
N PRO A 300 12.54 -14.48 -9.26
CA PRO A 300 13.59 -14.87 -8.32
C PRO A 300 13.32 -14.26 -6.93
N CYS A 301 13.56 -15.05 -5.88
CA CYS A 301 13.40 -14.62 -4.49
C CYS A 301 14.61 -13.85 -3.94
N GLY A 302 15.75 -13.88 -4.64
CA GLY A 302 16.99 -13.21 -4.26
C GLY A 302 18.11 -13.48 -5.25
N GLU A 303 19.24 -12.79 -5.05
CA GLU A 303 20.45 -12.94 -5.86
C GLU A 303 21.26 -14.17 -5.43
N ASP A 304 21.29 -14.47 -4.14
CA ASP A 304 22.06 -15.55 -3.53
C ASP A 304 21.17 -16.76 -3.17
N THR A 305 20.11 -17.03 -3.92
CA THR A 305 19.22 -18.18 -3.71
C THR A 305 18.71 -18.73 -5.05
N GLU A 306 18.49 -20.03 -5.08
CA GLU A 306 17.86 -20.74 -6.22
C GLU A 306 16.33 -20.81 -6.08
N GLU A 307 15.76 -20.17 -5.06
CA GLU A 307 14.31 -20.15 -4.81
C GLU A 307 13.60 -19.23 -5.81
N MET A 308 12.62 -19.80 -6.54
CA MET A 308 11.76 -19.06 -7.47
C MET A 308 10.32 -19.02 -6.97
N TYR A 309 9.67 -17.89 -7.15
CA TYR A 309 8.27 -17.65 -6.79
C TYR A 309 7.38 -17.76 -8.03
N LEU A 310 6.25 -18.46 -7.93
CA LEU A 310 5.32 -18.68 -9.05
C LEU A 310 4.06 -17.82 -8.90
N GLN A 311 4.17 -16.51 -9.14
CA GLN A 311 3.03 -15.59 -8.96
C GLN A 311 1.86 -15.96 -9.88
N GLY A 312 0.67 -16.04 -9.28
CA GLY A 312 -0.55 -16.40 -9.99
C GLY A 312 -1.04 -17.82 -9.71
N MET A 313 -0.21 -18.63 -9.04
CA MET A 313 -0.49 -20.02 -8.71
C MET A 313 -0.74 -20.26 -7.21
N SER A 314 -1.22 -19.24 -6.49
CA SER A 314 -1.66 -19.42 -5.10
C SER A 314 -2.72 -20.53 -5.05
N SER A 315 -2.55 -21.48 -4.15
CA SER A 315 -3.41 -22.68 -4.05
C SER A 315 -3.49 -23.20 -2.62
N SER A 316 -4.58 -23.87 -2.30
CA SER A 316 -4.73 -24.67 -1.08
C SER A 316 -4.89 -26.16 -1.34
N LEU A 317 -4.70 -26.61 -2.58
CA LEU A 317 -4.76 -28.01 -2.96
C LEU A 317 -3.70 -28.85 -2.24
N PRO A 318 -3.91 -30.15 -2.06
CA PRO A 318 -2.91 -31.05 -1.47
C PRO A 318 -1.58 -31.04 -2.26
N GLU A 319 -0.46 -31.27 -1.57
CA GLU A 319 0.88 -31.24 -2.16
C GLU A 319 1.02 -32.16 -3.39
N ALA A 320 0.46 -33.37 -3.34
CA ALA A 320 0.48 -34.29 -4.49
C ALA A 320 -0.23 -33.70 -5.73
N VAL A 321 -1.35 -32.98 -5.52
CA VAL A 321 -2.08 -32.31 -6.60
C VAL A 321 -1.29 -31.10 -7.13
N GLN A 322 -0.65 -30.35 -6.22
CA GLN A 322 0.24 -29.25 -6.62
C GLN A 322 1.37 -29.75 -7.51
N ASN A 323 2.05 -30.85 -7.15
CA ASN A 323 3.06 -31.49 -7.97
C ASN A 323 2.52 -31.88 -9.36
N ALA A 324 1.34 -32.51 -9.40
CA ALA A 324 0.72 -32.92 -10.66
C ALA A 324 0.38 -31.73 -11.56
N MET A 325 -0.31 -30.70 -11.01
CA MET A 325 -0.73 -29.53 -11.81
C MET A 325 0.45 -28.72 -12.35
N TYR A 326 1.52 -28.51 -11.55
CA TYR A 326 2.67 -27.74 -12.01
C TYR A 326 3.39 -28.45 -13.18
N ARG A 327 3.55 -29.78 -13.13
CA ARG A 327 4.25 -30.55 -14.17
C ARG A 327 3.54 -30.61 -15.51
N THR A 328 2.28 -30.21 -15.60
CA THR A 328 1.57 -30.05 -16.86
C THR A 328 1.94 -28.74 -17.59
N ILE A 329 2.56 -27.78 -16.89
CA ILE A 329 2.92 -26.48 -17.44
C ILE A 329 4.21 -26.60 -18.25
N LYS A 330 4.22 -26.06 -19.47
CA LYS A 330 5.39 -26.06 -20.35
C LYS A 330 6.57 -25.36 -19.68
N GLY A 331 7.71 -26.07 -19.60
CA GLY A 331 8.92 -25.63 -18.89
C GLY A 331 8.99 -26.05 -17.42
N PHE A 332 7.93 -26.67 -16.87
CA PHE A 332 7.87 -27.18 -15.49
C PHE A 332 7.75 -28.69 -15.40
N GLU A 333 8.02 -29.42 -16.48
CA GLU A 333 7.84 -30.89 -16.55
C GLU A 333 8.61 -31.63 -15.45
N ASN A 334 9.75 -31.09 -15.03
CA ASN A 334 10.61 -31.65 -13.98
C ASN A 334 10.63 -30.80 -12.70
N LEU A 335 9.57 -30.02 -12.45
CA LEU A 335 9.55 -29.04 -11.36
C LEU A 335 9.81 -29.68 -10.00
N GLU A 336 10.69 -29.05 -9.22
CA GLU A 336 11.04 -29.40 -7.86
C GLU A 336 10.45 -28.36 -6.91
N ILE A 337 9.45 -28.76 -6.12
CA ILE A 337 8.83 -27.87 -5.12
C ILE A 337 9.70 -27.88 -3.86
N MET A 338 10.21 -26.71 -3.50
CA MET A 338 10.96 -26.49 -2.25
C MET A 338 10.01 -26.20 -1.07
N ARG A 339 8.88 -25.54 -1.34
CA ARG A 339 7.84 -25.20 -0.37
C ARG A 339 6.49 -25.24 -1.07
N PRO A 340 5.51 -26.01 -0.57
CA PRO A 340 4.18 -26.05 -1.17
C PRO A 340 3.45 -24.71 -1.05
N ALA A 341 2.50 -24.47 -1.96
CA ALA A 341 1.51 -23.42 -1.80
C ALA A 341 0.59 -23.73 -0.62
N TYR A 342 0.08 -22.68 0.03
CA TYR A 342 -0.89 -22.81 1.11
C TYR A 342 -1.87 -21.66 1.15
N ALA A 343 -3.03 -21.87 1.74
CA ALA A 343 -3.90 -20.79 2.20
C ALA A 343 -3.70 -20.56 3.69
N ILE A 344 -3.93 -19.32 4.13
CA ILE A 344 -3.93 -18.95 5.54
C ILE A 344 -5.16 -18.10 5.85
N GLU A 345 -5.90 -18.50 6.88
CA GLU A 345 -6.91 -17.65 7.53
C GLU A 345 -6.31 -16.88 8.69
N TYR A 346 -6.83 -15.69 8.93
CA TYR A 346 -6.37 -14.81 10.01
C TYR A 346 -7.49 -13.86 10.44
N ASP A 347 -7.36 -13.32 11.67
CA ASP A 347 -8.29 -12.37 12.22
C ASP A 347 -7.89 -10.94 11.87
N CYS A 348 -8.89 -10.09 11.59
CA CYS A 348 -8.74 -8.67 11.35
C CYS A 348 -9.90 -7.91 12.00
N VAL A 349 -9.70 -6.64 12.31
CA VAL A 349 -10.75 -5.79 12.86
C VAL A 349 -11.73 -5.36 11.75
N ASP A 350 -13.00 -5.11 12.10
CA ASP A 350 -13.90 -4.34 11.24
C ASP A 350 -13.39 -2.89 11.15
N PRO A 351 -12.83 -2.45 10.00
CA PRO A 351 -12.18 -1.14 9.93
C PRO A 351 -13.15 0.04 10.12
N THR A 352 -14.47 -0.17 10.07
CA THR A 352 -15.46 0.86 10.40
C THR A 352 -15.45 1.19 11.90
N SER A 353 -14.84 0.35 12.75
CA SER A 353 -14.60 0.61 14.16
C SER A 353 -13.33 1.42 14.43
N MET A 354 -12.63 1.85 13.38
CA MET A 354 -11.46 2.72 13.48
C MET A 354 -11.82 4.16 13.08
N LEU A 355 -11.10 5.11 13.67
CA LEU A 355 -11.14 6.53 13.31
C LEU A 355 -10.30 6.79 12.04
N PRO A 356 -10.43 7.95 11.37
CA PRO A 356 -9.55 8.34 10.27
C PRO A 356 -8.07 8.49 10.66
N THR A 357 -7.77 8.59 11.95
CA THR A 357 -6.40 8.55 12.51
C THR A 357 -5.86 7.14 12.65
N LEU A 358 -6.67 6.11 12.37
CA LEU A 358 -6.46 4.68 12.62
C LEU A 358 -6.48 4.29 14.10
N GLU A 359 -6.94 5.16 15.00
CA GLU A 359 -7.24 4.81 16.38
C GLU A 359 -8.57 4.04 16.47
N SER A 360 -8.65 3.11 17.42
CA SER A 360 -9.87 2.35 17.71
C SER A 360 -10.94 3.22 18.37
N LYS A 361 -12.20 3.05 17.96
CA LYS A 361 -13.36 3.61 18.66
C LYS A 361 -13.73 2.85 19.94
N VAL A 362 -13.13 1.67 20.15
CA VAL A 362 -13.45 0.76 21.27
C VAL A 362 -12.46 0.92 22.43
N ILE A 363 -11.17 1.01 22.11
CA ILE A 363 -10.09 1.14 23.09
C ILE A 363 -9.28 2.39 22.73
N GLY A 364 -9.30 3.40 23.59
CA GLY A 364 -8.49 4.61 23.41
C GLY A 364 -7.00 4.29 23.47
N GLY A 365 -6.19 4.95 22.62
CA GLY A 365 -4.76 4.70 22.48
C GLY A 365 -4.40 3.41 21.74
N MET A 366 -5.38 2.63 21.27
CA MET A 366 -5.13 1.47 20.41
C MET A 366 -5.29 1.86 18.94
N TYR A 367 -4.24 1.68 18.16
CA TYR A 367 -4.22 1.89 16.72
C TYR A 367 -4.12 0.56 15.98
N GLY A 368 -4.63 0.51 14.76
CA GLY A 368 -4.52 -0.66 13.89
C GLY A 368 -3.85 -0.32 12.57
N ALA A 369 -3.09 -1.27 12.00
CA ALA A 369 -2.46 -1.07 10.70
C ALA A 369 -2.31 -2.37 9.88
N GLY A 370 -2.35 -2.22 8.56
CA GLY A 370 -2.12 -3.31 7.63
C GLY A 370 -3.25 -4.33 7.58
N GLN A 371 -2.89 -5.61 7.56
CA GLN A 371 -3.87 -6.70 7.45
C GLN A 371 -4.82 -6.77 8.65
N PHE A 372 -4.39 -6.30 9.82
CA PHE A 372 -5.26 -6.15 10.98
C PHE A 372 -6.46 -5.24 10.67
N ASN A 373 -6.30 -4.21 9.85
CA ASN A 373 -7.39 -3.33 9.38
C ASN A 373 -8.10 -3.86 8.11
N GLY A 374 -7.94 -5.13 7.76
CA GLY A 374 -8.64 -5.74 6.63
C GLY A 374 -8.08 -5.40 5.25
N THR A 375 -6.83 -4.95 5.14
CA THR A 375 -6.16 -4.76 3.85
C THR A 375 -5.34 -5.99 3.46
N SER A 376 -4.91 -6.06 2.17
CA SER A 376 -4.02 -7.09 1.68
C SER A 376 -2.99 -6.49 0.74
N GLY A 377 -1.74 -6.41 1.19
CA GLY A 377 -0.59 -5.92 0.44
C GLY A 377 0.43 -5.23 1.34
N TYR A 378 1.69 -5.30 0.95
CA TYR A 378 2.80 -4.74 1.72
C TYR A 378 2.74 -3.21 1.77
N GLU A 379 2.38 -2.58 0.66
CA GLU A 379 2.32 -1.14 0.49
C GLU A 379 1.15 -0.53 1.25
N GLU A 380 -0.02 -1.19 1.22
CA GLU A 380 -1.18 -0.81 2.03
C GLU A 380 -0.87 -0.93 3.53
N ALA A 381 -0.09 -1.95 3.90
CA ALA A 381 0.30 -2.16 5.29
C ALA A 381 1.29 -1.09 5.76
N ALA A 382 2.32 -0.81 4.98
CA ALA A 382 3.32 0.22 5.27
C ALA A 382 2.71 1.61 5.38
N ALA A 383 1.84 1.98 4.43
CA ALA A 383 1.15 3.27 4.41
C ALA A 383 0.31 3.50 5.68
N GLN A 384 -0.48 2.49 6.09
CA GLN A 384 -1.26 2.55 7.32
C GLN A 384 -0.35 2.57 8.57
N GLY A 385 0.74 1.77 8.54
CA GLY A 385 1.71 1.73 9.62
C GLY A 385 2.32 3.09 9.90
N LEU A 386 2.79 3.78 8.86
CA LEU A 386 3.36 5.12 8.98
C LEU A 386 2.36 6.10 9.62
N LEU A 387 1.10 6.12 9.14
CA LEU A 387 0.08 7.01 9.68
C LEU A 387 -0.31 6.64 11.11
N ALA A 388 -0.49 5.36 11.42
CA ALA A 388 -0.84 4.89 12.76
C ALA A 388 0.27 5.20 13.76
N GLY A 389 1.53 4.95 13.41
CA GLY A 389 2.69 5.24 14.25
C GLY A 389 2.89 6.73 14.49
N LEU A 390 2.73 7.56 13.44
CA LEU A 390 2.73 9.02 13.56
C LEU A 390 1.65 9.47 14.55
N ASN A 391 0.42 9.02 14.39
CA ASN A 391 -0.71 9.45 15.20
C ASN A 391 -0.61 8.94 16.65
N ALA A 392 -0.20 7.69 16.85
CA ALA A 392 0.05 7.15 18.19
C ALA A 392 1.12 7.95 18.94
N ALA A 393 2.22 8.31 18.28
CA ALA A 393 3.27 9.13 18.88
C ALA A 393 2.77 10.54 19.21
N ARG A 394 2.03 11.17 18.30
CA ARG A 394 1.50 12.52 18.51
C ARG A 394 0.50 12.56 19.66
N GLN A 395 -0.41 11.57 19.74
CA GLN A 395 -1.32 11.43 20.89
C GLN A 395 -0.55 11.23 22.19
N ALA A 396 0.42 10.31 22.22
CA ALA A 396 1.24 10.05 23.41
C ALA A 396 2.05 11.25 23.87
N LEU A 397 2.43 12.15 22.95
CA LEU A 397 3.15 13.40 23.21
C LEU A 397 2.23 14.62 23.38
N GLY A 398 0.90 14.45 23.39
CA GLY A 398 -0.07 15.54 23.57
C GLY A 398 -0.15 16.52 22.38
N LYS A 399 0.15 16.04 21.15
CA LYS A 399 0.12 16.84 19.92
C LYS A 399 -1.09 16.45 19.05
N SER A 400 -1.52 17.34 18.15
CA SER A 400 -2.61 17.07 17.21
C SER A 400 -2.25 15.96 16.24
N GLU A 401 -3.20 15.05 15.95
CA GLU A 401 -3.07 13.96 15.02
C GLU A 401 -3.20 14.43 13.55
N LEU A 402 -2.70 13.61 12.62
CA LEU A 402 -2.80 13.83 11.18
C LEU A 402 -3.95 12.99 10.59
N VAL A 403 -4.83 13.65 9.86
CA VAL A 403 -5.82 13.01 8.98
C VAL A 403 -5.55 13.45 7.54
N LEU A 404 -5.25 12.50 6.67
CA LEU A 404 -5.04 12.76 5.25
C LEU A 404 -6.35 12.67 4.48
N ALA A 405 -6.67 13.71 3.73
CA ALA A 405 -7.87 13.72 2.90
C ALA A 405 -7.69 12.89 1.61
N ARG A 406 -8.80 12.40 1.04
CA ARG A 406 -8.82 11.63 -0.21
C ARG A 406 -8.19 12.35 -1.40
N HIS A 407 -8.34 13.66 -1.45
CA HIS A 407 -7.81 14.50 -2.54
C HIS A 407 -6.32 14.85 -2.38
N THR A 408 -5.71 14.53 -1.24
CA THR A 408 -4.28 14.79 -1.00
C THR A 408 -3.41 13.57 -1.26
N SER A 409 -3.96 12.35 -1.10
CA SER A 409 -3.15 11.14 -1.23
C SER A 409 -3.97 9.87 -1.49
N TYR A 410 -3.33 8.86 -2.07
CA TYR A 410 -3.85 7.50 -2.11
C TYR A 410 -3.94 6.89 -0.70
N LEU A 411 -3.02 7.25 0.20
CA LEU A 411 -3.09 6.87 1.61
C LEU A 411 -4.37 7.43 2.25
N GLY A 412 -4.70 8.71 2.03
CA GLY A 412 -5.97 9.29 2.51
C GLY A 412 -7.19 8.59 1.90
N THR A 413 -7.15 8.26 0.60
CA THR A 413 -8.20 7.48 -0.06
C THR A 413 -8.35 6.09 0.56
N LEU A 414 -7.23 5.39 0.83
CA LEU A 414 -7.19 4.07 1.48
C LEU A 414 -7.87 4.12 2.85
N VAL A 415 -7.45 5.02 3.71
CA VAL A 415 -7.98 5.14 5.08
C VAL A 415 -9.45 5.51 5.07
N ASP A 416 -9.84 6.49 4.26
CA ASP A 416 -11.24 6.90 4.16
C ASP A 416 -12.15 5.75 3.66
N ASP A 417 -11.72 4.98 2.66
CA ASP A 417 -12.48 3.80 2.19
C ASP A 417 -12.65 2.76 3.32
N LEU A 418 -11.61 2.50 4.11
CA LEU A 418 -11.65 1.54 5.20
C LEU A 418 -12.64 1.96 6.29
N VAL A 419 -12.53 3.19 6.79
CA VAL A 419 -13.28 3.63 7.96
C VAL A 419 -14.73 4.05 7.65
N THR A 420 -15.04 4.40 6.39
CA THR A 420 -16.38 4.84 5.98
C THR A 420 -17.18 3.75 5.28
N LYS A 421 -16.55 3.03 4.33
CA LYS A 421 -17.21 1.99 3.53
C LYS A 421 -17.07 0.61 4.15
N GLY A 422 -16.03 0.40 4.97
CA GLY A 422 -15.67 -0.92 5.45
C GLY A 422 -15.19 -1.85 4.34
N VAL A 423 -15.00 -3.12 4.69
CA VAL A 423 -14.50 -4.13 3.76
C VAL A 423 -15.32 -5.42 3.89
N MET A 424 -15.69 -6.02 2.75
CA MET A 424 -16.34 -7.33 2.69
C MET A 424 -15.34 -8.43 2.30
N ASP A 425 -14.27 -8.05 1.64
CA ASP A 425 -13.13 -8.86 1.22
C ASP A 425 -11.83 -8.07 1.48
N PRO A 426 -10.65 -8.72 1.60
CA PRO A 426 -9.40 -8.01 1.83
C PRO A 426 -9.17 -6.87 0.84
N TYR A 427 -9.11 -5.65 1.36
CA TYR A 427 -8.99 -4.43 0.55
C TYR A 427 -7.64 -4.35 -0.16
N ARG A 428 -7.67 -3.93 -1.41
CA ARG A 428 -6.49 -3.55 -2.20
C ARG A 428 -6.67 -2.19 -2.82
N MET A 429 -5.59 -1.40 -2.76
CA MET A 429 -5.55 -0.12 -3.45
C MET A 429 -5.47 -0.32 -4.96
N MET A 430 -6.33 0.39 -5.68
CA MET A 430 -6.40 0.41 -7.14
C MET A 430 -6.52 1.86 -7.60
N THR A 431 -5.99 2.19 -8.77
CA THR A 431 -6.11 3.55 -9.32
C THR A 431 -7.58 3.99 -9.52
N SER A 432 -8.49 3.03 -9.71
CA SER A 432 -9.93 3.30 -9.82
C SER A 432 -10.60 3.73 -8.51
N ARG A 433 -9.92 3.58 -7.36
CA ARG A 433 -10.45 4.01 -6.05
C ARG A 433 -10.36 5.51 -5.85
N SER A 434 -9.40 6.17 -6.51
CA SER A 434 -9.24 7.62 -6.45
C SER A 434 -10.03 8.31 -7.56
N GLU A 435 -10.68 9.39 -7.19
CA GLU A 435 -11.38 10.31 -8.08
C GLU A 435 -10.40 11.29 -8.78
N TYR A 436 -9.20 11.50 -8.21
CA TYR A 436 -8.25 12.57 -8.58
C TYR A 436 -6.92 12.02 -9.09
N ARG A 437 -6.95 11.11 -10.07
CA ARG A 437 -5.77 10.34 -10.51
C ARG A 437 -4.66 11.18 -11.13
N LEU A 438 -4.97 12.27 -11.81
CA LEU A 438 -3.97 13.17 -12.40
C LEU A 438 -3.29 14.06 -11.36
N SER A 439 -4.02 14.43 -10.32
CA SER A 439 -3.47 15.19 -9.18
C SER A 439 -2.67 14.29 -8.24
N LEU A 440 -3.01 13.01 -8.14
CA LEU A 440 -2.40 12.04 -7.22
C LEU A 440 -1.42 11.08 -7.93
N ARG A 441 -0.58 11.57 -8.83
CA ARG A 441 0.41 10.74 -9.51
C ARG A 441 1.53 10.30 -8.56
N GLN A 442 2.20 9.20 -8.91
CA GLN A 442 3.37 8.74 -8.14
C GLN A 442 4.58 9.69 -8.26
N ASP A 443 4.72 10.39 -9.41
CA ASP A 443 5.84 11.27 -9.69
C ASP A 443 5.79 12.61 -8.95
N ASN A 444 4.62 12.98 -8.38
CA ASN A 444 4.44 14.22 -7.63
C ASN A 444 4.09 14.01 -6.14
N ALA A 445 4.33 12.82 -5.61
CA ALA A 445 4.01 12.50 -4.22
C ALA A 445 4.75 13.39 -3.23
N ASP A 446 6.00 13.72 -3.53
CA ASP A 446 6.84 14.63 -2.74
C ASP A 446 6.26 16.05 -2.63
N GLU A 447 5.77 16.64 -3.74
CA GLU A 447 5.14 17.97 -3.72
C GLU A 447 3.91 18.01 -2.81
N ARG A 448 3.15 16.93 -2.77
CA ARG A 448 1.92 16.84 -2.00
C ARG A 448 2.16 16.55 -0.51
N LEU A 449 3.16 15.72 -0.18
CA LEU A 449 3.27 15.10 1.13
C LEU A 449 4.56 15.45 1.88
N THR A 450 5.68 15.77 1.22
CA THR A 450 6.92 16.14 1.93
C THR A 450 6.74 17.39 2.81
N PRO A 451 6.01 18.44 2.39
CA PRO A 451 5.69 19.56 3.28
C PRO A 451 4.88 19.14 4.51
N ILE A 452 3.92 18.22 4.35
CA ILE A 452 3.14 17.66 5.46
C ILE A 452 4.05 16.84 6.38
N GLY A 453 4.88 15.95 5.82
CA GLY A 453 5.86 15.19 6.61
C GLY A 453 6.80 16.09 7.41
N ARG A 454 7.20 17.24 6.83
CA ARG A 454 8.03 18.24 7.51
C ARG A 454 7.30 18.93 8.65
N GLU A 455 6.07 19.36 8.42
CA GLU A 455 5.21 20.01 9.44
C GLU A 455 4.99 19.08 10.64
N TYR A 456 4.75 17.81 10.38
CA TYR A 456 4.49 16.82 11.42
C TYR A 456 5.77 16.24 12.05
N GLY A 457 6.95 16.50 11.50
CA GLY A 457 8.25 16.19 12.10
C GLY A 457 8.89 14.87 11.62
N LEU A 458 8.32 14.20 10.58
CA LEU A 458 8.91 12.97 10.00
C LEU A 458 10.03 13.25 8.99
N VAL A 459 9.95 14.37 8.28
CA VAL A 459 10.94 14.77 7.28
C VAL A 459 12.05 15.57 7.92
N ASP A 460 13.26 15.01 7.93
CA ASP A 460 14.46 15.64 8.47
C ASP A 460 15.01 16.76 7.57
N ASP A 461 16.07 17.44 8.02
CA ASP A 461 16.69 18.54 7.29
C ASP A 461 17.33 18.09 5.98
N THR A 462 17.87 16.89 5.91
CA THR A 462 18.50 16.33 4.70
C THR A 462 17.47 16.11 3.60
N ARG A 463 16.37 15.45 3.93
CA ARG A 463 15.26 15.20 2.99
C ARG A 463 14.59 16.52 2.58
N TRP A 464 14.40 17.44 3.54
CA TRP A 464 13.83 18.74 3.27
C TRP A 464 14.69 19.58 2.30
N ALA A 465 16.01 19.59 2.50
CA ALA A 465 16.94 20.29 1.60
C ALA A 465 16.92 19.71 0.18
N ALA A 466 16.92 18.38 0.03
CA ALA A 466 16.81 17.71 -1.26
C ALA A 466 15.48 18.07 -1.95
N PHE A 467 14.36 17.99 -1.25
CA PHE A 467 13.05 18.37 -1.77
C PHE A 467 13.01 19.84 -2.23
N THR A 468 13.52 20.76 -1.42
CA THR A 468 13.54 22.19 -1.75
C THR A 468 14.37 22.46 -3.00
N HIS A 469 15.54 21.83 -3.12
CA HIS A 469 16.39 21.91 -4.31
C HIS A 469 15.65 21.42 -5.57
N ASP A 470 15.00 20.25 -5.51
CA ASP A 470 14.25 19.69 -6.64
C ASP A 470 13.09 20.60 -7.08
N MET A 471 12.41 21.25 -6.12
CA MET A 471 11.35 22.21 -6.43
C MET A 471 11.88 23.49 -7.09
N GLU A 472 13.06 23.96 -6.68
CA GLU A 472 13.73 25.10 -7.32
C GLU A 472 14.17 24.76 -8.76
N VAL A 473 14.78 23.58 -8.96
CA VAL A 473 15.14 23.08 -10.31
C VAL A 473 13.92 22.98 -11.20
N LYS A 474 12.85 22.37 -10.70
CA LYS A 474 11.57 22.26 -11.45
C LYS A 474 11.02 23.61 -11.84
N LYS A 475 10.96 24.57 -10.91
CA LYS A 475 10.44 25.92 -11.15
C LYS A 475 11.27 26.68 -12.18
N ALA A 476 12.58 26.61 -12.08
CA ALA A 476 13.50 27.23 -13.02
C ALA A 476 13.34 26.65 -14.43
N GLU A 477 13.20 25.34 -14.55
CA GLU A 477 13.04 24.67 -15.83
C GLU A 477 11.67 24.93 -16.47
N LEU A 478 10.59 24.94 -15.71
CA LEU A 478 9.27 25.34 -16.21
C LEU A 478 9.32 26.76 -16.81
N HIS A 479 9.91 27.69 -16.09
CA HIS A 479 10.08 29.06 -16.58
C HIS A 479 10.95 29.13 -17.83
N ARG A 480 12.06 28.37 -17.89
CA ARG A 480 12.91 28.29 -19.08
C ARG A 480 12.14 27.78 -20.29
N LEU A 481 11.35 26.71 -20.14
CA LEU A 481 10.55 26.14 -21.24
C LEU A 481 9.42 27.07 -21.72
N GLU A 482 8.84 27.86 -20.82
CA GLU A 482 7.80 28.85 -21.15
C GLU A 482 8.36 30.05 -21.92
N THR A 483 9.61 30.40 -21.69
CA THR A 483 10.23 31.61 -22.28
C THR A 483 11.14 31.32 -23.47
N THR A 484 11.67 30.10 -23.60
CA THR A 484 12.61 29.73 -24.67
C THR A 484 11.87 29.40 -25.96
N LYS A 485 12.12 30.14 -27.01
CA LYS A 485 11.67 29.83 -28.37
C LYS A 485 12.56 28.76 -28.98
N VAL A 486 11.95 27.75 -29.57
CA VAL A 486 12.66 26.62 -30.20
C VAL A 486 12.80 26.91 -31.71
N PRO A 487 14.02 26.88 -32.28
CA PRO A 487 14.21 27.00 -33.72
C PRO A 487 13.61 25.79 -34.44
N LEU A 488 12.47 25.99 -35.09
CA LEU A 488 11.71 24.88 -35.70
C LEU A 488 12.51 24.17 -36.80
N ALA A 489 13.37 24.90 -37.52
CA ALA A 489 14.26 24.31 -38.53
C ALA A 489 15.22 23.30 -37.91
N GLU A 490 15.82 23.61 -36.78
CA GLU A 490 16.72 22.70 -36.05
C GLU A 490 15.95 21.49 -35.45
N LEU A 491 14.78 21.76 -34.86
CA LEU A 491 13.94 20.70 -34.32
C LEU A 491 13.54 19.68 -35.40
N ARG A 492 13.25 20.14 -36.62
CA ARG A 492 12.93 19.28 -37.76
C ARG A 492 14.08 18.39 -38.19
N THR A 493 15.33 18.77 -37.95
CA THR A 493 16.50 17.92 -38.31
C THR A 493 16.70 16.74 -37.36
N VAL A 494 16.21 16.84 -36.12
CA VAL A 494 16.36 15.83 -35.08
C VAL A 494 15.08 15.08 -34.74
N ALA A 495 13.93 15.57 -35.26
CA ALA A 495 12.62 14.97 -35.01
C ALA A 495 12.43 13.69 -35.85
N PRO A 496 11.89 12.61 -35.28
CA PRO A 496 11.53 11.42 -36.04
C PRO A 496 10.36 11.72 -37.01
N PRO A 497 10.22 10.94 -38.10
CA PRO A 497 9.24 11.20 -39.17
C PRO A 497 7.80 11.39 -38.67
N GLU A 498 7.38 10.58 -37.71
CA GLU A 498 6.04 10.61 -37.13
C GLU A 498 5.73 11.90 -36.34
N VAL A 499 6.75 12.62 -35.90
CA VAL A 499 6.63 13.90 -35.18
C VAL A 499 6.63 15.08 -36.16
N LEU A 500 7.31 14.96 -37.30
CA LEU A 500 7.41 16.04 -38.30
C LEU A 500 6.05 16.56 -38.75
N GLU A 501 5.08 15.66 -38.95
CA GLU A 501 3.71 16.02 -39.34
C GLU A 501 2.98 16.81 -38.25
N THR A 502 3.30 16.56 -36.97
CA THR A 502 2.67 17.22 -35.82
C THR A 502 3.28 18.59 -35.49
N LEU A 503 4.49 18.88 -35.98
CA LEU A 503 5.19 20.13 -35.67
C LEU A 503 4.53 21.37 -36.29
N GLY A 504 3.73 21.22 -37.37
CA GLY A 504 3.10 22.34 -38.06
C GLY A 504 4.11 23.32 -38.67
N GLU A 505 3.65 24.46 -39.15
CA GLU A 505 4.50 25.50 -39.78
C GLU A 505 4.91 26.63 -38.81
N SER A 506 4.17 26.84 -37.74
CA SER A 506 4.45 27.87 -36.74
C SER A 506 5.34 27.32 -35.62
N GLY A 507 6.42 28.01 -35.32
CA GLY A 507 7.23 27.82 -34.13
C GLY A 507 6.47 28.23 -32.86
N GLY A 508 7.11 28.05 -31.71
CA GLY A 508 6.55 28.41 -30.40
C GLY A 508 7.60 28.30 -29.31
N THR A 509 7.17 28.51 -28.08
CA THR A 509 8.00 28.22 -26.92
C THR A 509 8.15 26.68 -26.74
N ALA A 510 9.17 26.28 -26.00
CA ALA A 510 9.37 24.85 -25.72
C ALA A 510 8.14 24.25 -25.02
N ALA A 511 7.52 24.98 -24.09
CA ALA A 511 6.30 24.57 -23.41
C ALA A 511 5.09 24.41 -24.37
N GLU A 512 4.94 25.27 -25.37
CA GLU A 512 3.90 25.13 -26.39
C GLU A 512 4.13 23.91 -27.28
N LEU A 513 5.39 23.63 -27.63
CA LEU A 513 5.74 22.47 -28.44
C LEU A 513 5.56 21.15 -27.68
N LEU A 514 5.86 21.10 -26.38
CA LEU A 514 5.61 19.92 -25.53
C LEU A 514 4.14 19.47 -25.49
N LYS A 515 3.19 20.37 -25.78
CA LYS A 515 1.77 20.01 -25.86
C LYS A 515 1.41 19.26 -27.15
N ARG A 516 2.30 19.29 -28.16
CA ARG A 516 2.06 18.61 -29.45
C ARG A 516 2.30 17.10 -29.32
N PRO A 517 1.51 16.26 -30.01
CA PRO A 517 1.70 14.81 -29.99
C PRO A 517 3.11 14.42 -30.44
N GLY A 518 3.74 13.49 -29.71
CA GLY A 518 5.07 12.96 -30.02
C GLY A 518 6.26 13.86 -29.66
N VAL A 519 6.03 15.15 -29.32
CA VAL A 519 7.11 16.03 -28.88
C VAL A 519 7.38 15.80 -27.40
N HIS A 520 8.52 15.22 -27.07
CA HIS A 520 8.96 14.93 -25.71
C HIS A 520 10.08 15.88 -25.28
N TYR A 521 10.28 16.02 -23.98
CA TYR A 521 11.36 16.83 -23.40
C TYR A 521 12.72 16.46 -23.98
N GLU A 522 13.04 15.17 -24.10
CA GLU A 522 14.32 14.68 -24.63
C GLU A 522 14.54 15.11 -26.11
N LEU A 523 13.49 15.23 -26.89
CA LEU A 523 13.59 15.73 -28.25
C LEU A 523 13.95 17.21 -28.28
N LEU A 524 13.29 18.01 -27.41
CA LEU A 524 13.59 19.44 -27.31
C LEU A 524 15.00 19.70 -26.74
N ALA A 525 15.42 18.88 -25.79
CA ALA A 525 16.75 18.96 -25.18
C ALA A 525 17.91 18.77 -26.20
N LYS A 526 17.68 18.09 -27.33
CA LYS A 526 18.67 17.98 -28.41
C LYS A 526 18.90 19.32 -29.13
N VAL A 527 17.96 20.26 -29.05
CA VAL A 527 18.04 21.56 -29.73
C VAL A 527 18.38 22.68 -28.76
N ILE A 528 17.67 22.74 -27.61
CA ILE A 528 17.83 23.86 -26.65
C ILE A 528 18.64 23.48 -25.40
N GLY A 529 19.24 22.29 -25.40
CA GLY A 529 19.94 21.76 -24.22
C GLY A 529 18.98 21.33 -23.11
N ARG A 530 19.52 20.55 -22.18
CA ARG A 530 18.82 20.18 -20.94
C ARG A 530 19.01 21.29 -19.91
N GLY A 531 18.00 21.55 -19.08
CA GLY A 531 18.14 22.48 -17.96
C GLY A 531 19.15 21.96 -16.93
N GLN A 532 19.74 22.88 -16.18
CA GLN A 532 20.70 22.53 -15.14
C GLN A 532 20.05 21.64 -14.08
N ASP A 533 20.71 20.57 -13.69
CA ASP A 533 20.29 19.58 -12.67
C ASP A 533 18.97 18.87 -12.95
N VAL A 534 18.41 19.01 -14.17
CA VAL A 534 17.17 18.32 -14.56
C VAL A 534 17.46 16.85 -14.85
N SER A 535 17.04 15.96 -13.96
CA SER A 535 17.10 14.50 -14.15
C SER A 535 16.08 14.03 -15.21
N ALA A 536 16.23 12.79 -15.71
CA ALA A 536 15.24 12.20 -16.62
C ALA A 536 13.84 12.07 -15.97
N ALA A 537 13.78 11.76 -14.69
CA ALA A 537 12.52 11.70 -13.94
C ALA A 537 11.87 13.09 -13.80
N MET A 538 12.66 14.14 -13.52
CA MET A 538 12.19 15.52 -13.45
C MET A 538 11.71 16.02 -14.82
N ALA A 539 12.41 15.69 -15.89
CA ALA A 539 12.01 16.01 -17.25
C ALA A 539 10.63 15.41 -17.61
N LEU A 540 10.40 14.15 -17.31
CA LEU A 540 9.11 13.48 -17.54
C LEU A 540 7.98 14.10 -16.70
N ARG A 541 8.28 14.49 -15.45
CA ARG A 541 7.33 15.17 -14.56
C ARG A 541 6.92 16.54 -15.11
N ILE A 542 7.88 17.34 -15.52
CA ILE A 542 7.66 18.66 -16.14
C ILE A 542 6.85 18.53 -17.43
N GLU A 543 7.24 17.59 -18.30
CA GLU A 543 6.49 17.30 -19.54
C GLU A 543 5.03 16.94 -19.23
N THR A 544 4.80 16.10 -18.21
CA THR A 544 3.46 15.70 -17.79
C THR A 544 2.64 16.90 -17.30
N GLU A 545 3.22 17.79 -16.50
CA GLU A 545 2.53 18.97 -16.00
C GLU A 545 2.14 19.94 -17.12
N ILE A 546 3.04 20.21 -18.05
CA ILE A 546 2.77 21.08 -19.19
C ILE A 546 1.69 20.47 -20.09
N ARG A 547 1.79 19.20 -20.42
CA ARG A 547 0.88 18.51 -21.35
C ARG A 547 -0.53 18.37 -20.80
N TYR A 548 -0.65 18.08 -19.51
CA TYR A 548 -1.94 17.84 -18.85
C TYR A 548 -2.46 19.02 -18.02
N ALA A 549 -1.83 20.20 -18.11
CA ALA A 549 -2.17 21.38 -17.31
C ALA A 549 -3.68 21.70 -17.29
N GLY A 550 -4.36 21.64 -18.44
CA GLY A 550 -5.81 21.92 -18.54
C GLY A 550 -6.67 20.90 -17.79
N TYR A 551 -6.28 19.61 -17.81
CA TYR A 551 -6.98 18.55 -17.08
C TYR A 551 -6.73 18.63 -15.58
N ILE A 552 -5.48 18.90 -15.18
CA ILE A 552 -5.10 19.12 -13.78
C ILE A 552 -5.87 20.30 -13.20
N ALA A 553 -5.96 21.42 -13.91
CA ALA A 553 -6.71 22.59 -13.47
C ALA A 553 -8.23 22.31 -13.32
N ARG A 554 -8.80 21.45 -14.18
CA ARG A 554 -10.20 21.00 -14.02
C ARG A 554 -10.38 20.16 -12.77
N GLU A 555 -9.48 19.21 -12.53
CA GLU A 555 -9.51 18.33 -11.36
C GLU A 555 -9.34 19.14 -10.06
N GLN A 556 -8.44 20.14 -10.04
CA GLN A 556 -8.26 21.05 -8.90
C GLN A 556 -9.53 21.84 -8.57
N ARG A 557 -10.27 22.30 -9.58
CA ARG A 557 -11.57 22.98 -9.35
C ARG A 557 -12.58 22.05 -8.70
N ALA A 558 -12.67 20.80 -9.15
CA ALA A 558 -13.54 19.78 -8.54
C ALA A 558 -13.14 19.49 -7.09
N ILE A 559 -11.84 19.42 -6.80
CA ILE A 559 -11.31 19.27 -5.43
C ILE A 559 -11.78 20.42 -4.53
N HIS A 560 -11.65 21.66 -4.99
CA HIS A 560 -12.08 22.84 -4.21
C HIS A 560 -13.60 22.83 -3.90
N GLU A 561 -14.43 22.32 -4.81
CA GLU A 561 -15.86 22.18 -4.55
C GLU A 561 -16.14 21.13 -3.45
N VAL A 562 -15.46 19.99 -3.50
CA VAL A 562 -15.62 18.92 -2.49
C VAL A 562 -15.08 19.36 -1.12
N GLN A 563 -13.99 20.12 -1.07
CA GLN A 563 -13.42 20.64 0.18
C GLN A 563 -14.41 21.46 1.01
N ARG A 564 -15.38 22.14 0.37
CA ARG A 564 -16.43 22.88 1.10
C ARG A 564 -17.29 21.95 1.96
N HIS A 565 -17.55 20.72 1.52
CA HIS A 565 -18.28 19.71 2.28
C HIS A 565 -17.40 19.00 3.30
N GLU A 566 -16.10 18.83 3.02
CA GLU A 566 -15.12 18.29 3.98
C GLU A 566 -14.95 19.20 5.20
N ASN A 567 -15.13 20.49 5.04
CA ASN A 567 -15.04 21.47 6.14
C ASN A 567 -16.29 21.51 7.02
N VAL A 568 -17.38 20.81 6.69
CA VAL A 568 -18.56 20.71 7.53
C VAL A 568 -18.38 19.57 8.52
N VAL A 569 -17.89 19.92 9.71
CA VAL A 569 -17.65 18.97 10.80
C VAL A 569 -18.96 18.55 11.45
N ILE A 570 -19.10 17.26 11.73
CA ILE A 570 -20.18 16.65 12.52
C ILE A 570 -19.63 16.47 13.95
N PRO A 571 -20.29 17.00 15.00
CA PRO A 571 -19.87 16.78 16.39
C PRO A 571 -19.85 15.29 16.74
N ASP A 572 -18.89 14.89 17.57
CA ASP A 572 -18.74 13.47 17.96
C ASP A 572 -19.93 12.95 18.76
N ASP A 573 -20.65 13.83 19.47
CA ASP A 573 -21.87 13.56 20.26
C ASP A 573 -23.16 13.76 19.47
N PHE A 574 -23.11 14.06 18.16
CA PHE A 574 -24.29 14.33 17.35
C PHE A 574 -25.25 13.14 17.35
N ASP A 575 -26.53 13.40 17.73
CA ASP A 575 -27.57 12.38 17.76
C ASP A 575 -28.29 12.29 16.41
N TYR A 576 -28.21 11.12 15.78
CA TYR A 576 -28.87 10.83 14.52
C TYR A 576 -30.32 10.29 14.69
N ALA A 577 -30.72 9.85 15.90
CA ALA A 577 -32.01 9.22 16.14
C ALA A 577 -33.21 10.14 15.84
N PRO A 578 -33.17 11.46 16.18
CA PRO A 578 -34.30 12.37 15.94
C PRO A 578 -34.48 12.78 14.47
N LEU A 579 -33.59 12.40 13.55
CA LEU A 579 -33.64 12.83 12.15
C LEU A 579 -34.68 12.05 11.33
N GLU A 580 -35.96 12.22 11.61
CA GLU A 580 -37.05 11.50 10.92
C GLU A 580 -37.09 11.69 9.39
N THR A 581 -36.51 12.78 8.88
CA THR A 581 -36.37 13.08 7.45
C THR A 581 -35.22 12.34 6.77
N VAL A 582 -34.33 11.70 7.54
CA VAL A 582 -33.27 10.83 7.07
C VAL A 582 -33.76 9.38 7.13
N THR A 583 -33.49 8.58 6.11
CA THR A 583 -33.92 7.17 6.06
C THR A 583 -33.41 6.36 7.26
N LEU A 584 -34.17 5.35 7.71
CA LEU A 584 -33.79 4.51 8.85
C LEU A 584 -32.41 3.85 8.63
N GLU A 585 -32.18 3.31 7.44
CA GLU A 585 -30.91 2.71 7.05
C GLU A 585 -29.73 3.70 7.17
N ALA A 586 -29.91 4.93 6.69
CA ALA A 586 -28.90 5.96 6.77
C ALA A 586 -28.62 6.38 8.23
N ARG A 587 -29.66 6.53 9.05
CA ARG A 587 -29.53 6.86 10.48
C ARG A 587 -28.75 5.80 11.25
N GLU A 588 -29.08 4.52 11.06
CA GLU A 588 -28.37 3.40 11.70
C GLU A 588 -26.88 3.35 11.30
N LYS A 589 -26.61 3.53 10.00
CA LYS A 589 -25.24 3.55 9.49
C LYS A 589 -24.45 4.77 9.96
N LEU A 590 -25.06 5.95 9.97
CA LEU A 590 -24.44 7.17 10.50
C LEU A 590 -24.11 7.04 11.99
N ALA A 591 -25.06 6.48 12.77
CA ALA A 591 -24.87 6.25 14.21
C ALA A 591 -23.76 5.23 14.50
N LYS A 592 -23.66 4.18 13.66
CA LYS A 592 -22.63 3.14 13.78
C LYS A 592 -21.24 3.68 13.38
N ILE A 593 -21.15 4.32 12.21
CA ILE A 593 -19.87 4.74 11.61
C ILE A 593 -19.35 6.04 12.25
N ARG A 594 -20.24 6.94 12.69
CA ARG A 594 -19.92 8.25 13.25
C ARG A 594 -18.92 9.03 12.40
N PRO A 595 -19.31 9.42 11.16
CA PRO A 595 -18.44 10.19 10.29
C PRO A 595 -18.13 11.56 10.91
N ARG A 596 -16.89 12.02 10.76
CA ARG A 596 -16.45 13.33 11.30
C ARG A 596 -16.85 14.52 10.42
N THR A 597 -17.15 14.27 9.14
CA THR A 597 -17.53 15.34 8.20
C THR A 597 -18.74 14.96 7.37
N LEU A 598 -19.43 15.98 6.85
CA LEU A 598 -20.57 15.78 5.93
C LEU A 598 -20.16 15.03 4.67
N ALA A 599 -18.95 15.27 4.15
CA ALA A 599 -18.43 14.56 3.01
C ALA A 599 -18.18 13.07 3.31
N GLN A 600 -17.66 12.73 4.49
CA GLN A 600 -17.54 11.34 4.93
C GLN A 600 -18.91 10.67 5.03
N ALA A 601 -19.91 11.35 5.61
CA ALA A 601 -21.27 10.85 5.68
C ALA A 601 -21.83 10.47 4.30
N GLY A 602 -21.58 11.31 3.28
CA GLY A 602 -22.03 11.05 1.90
C GLY A 602 -21.33 9.87 1.20
N ARG A 603 -20.18 9.41 1.73
CA ARG A 603 -19.46 8.24 1.19
C ARG A 603 -19.89 6.91 1.82
N ILE A 604 -20.70 6.95 2.88
CA ILE A 604 -21.22 5.74 3.52
C ILE A 604 -22.26 5.06 2.61
N PRO A 605 -22.06 3.78 2.24
CA PRO A 605 -23.03 3.07 1.42
C PRO A 605 -24.43 3.01 2.08
N GLY A 606 -25.46 3.49 1.39
CA GLY A 606 -26.82 3.57 1.91
C GLY A 606 -27.22 4.95 2.47
N VAL A 607 -26.31 5.92 2.47
CA VAL A 607 -26.64 7.34 2.68
C VAL A 607 -26.85 8.00 1.31
N SER A 608 -28.08 8.40 1.03
CA SER A 608 -28.46 9.01 -0.25
C SER A 608 -28.11 10.51 -0.28
N PRO A 609 -28.06 11.15 -1.46
CA PRO A 609 -27.92 12.60 -1.55
C PRO A 609 -29.04 13.37 -0.81
N SER A 610 -30.25 12.81 -0.75
CA SER A 610 -31.35 13.38 0.03
C SER A 610 -31.09 13.33 1.52
N ASP A 611 -30.61 12.18 2.05
CA ASP A 611 -30.24 12.03 3.45
C ASP A 611 -29.11 13.01 3.83
N LEU A 612 -28.13 13.19 2.96
CA LEU A 612 -27.02 14.12 3.15
C LEU A 612 -27.51 15.58 3.23
N ALA A 613 -28.45 15.97 2.37
CA ALA A 613 -29.06 17.31 2.41
C ALA A 613 -29.81 17.55 3.72
N GLN A 614 -30.58 16.57 4.20
CA GLN A 614 -31.30 16.66 5.48
C GLN A 614 -30.35 16.73 6.67
N LEU A 615 -29.28 15.92 6.67
CA LEU A 615 -28.22 15.98 7.67
C LEU A 615 -27.55 17.36 7.69
N SER A 616 -27.25 17.94 6.52
CA SER A 616 -26.69 19.29 6.41
C SER A 616 -27.58 20.36 7.06
N ILE A 617 -28.89 20.29 6.80
CA ILE A 617 -29.86 21.20 7.41
C ILE A 617 -29.92 21.03 8.94
N ALA A 618 -29.89 19.79 9.44
CA ALA A 618 -29.87 19.50 10.87
C ALA A 618 -28.63 20.06 11.56
N LEU A 619 -27.44 19.88 10.94
CA LEU A 619 -26.18 20.44 11.44
C LEU A 619 -26.20 21.98 11.47
N MET A 620 -26.78 22.64 10.47
CA MET A 620 -26.93 24.10 10.46
C MET A 620 -27.85 24.59 11.59
N LYS A 621 -28.93 23.86 11.89
CA LYS A 621 -29.84 24.18 13.01
C LYS A 621 -29.13 24.01 14.34
N ALA A 622 -28.44 22.89 14.56
CA ALA A 622 -27.69 22.62 15.80
C ALA A 622 -26.63 23.71 16.08
N ARG A 623 -25.90 24.13 15.06
CA ARG A 623 -24.91 25.23 15.18
C ARG A 623 -25.54 26.56 15.55
N LYS A 624 -26.73 26.88 15.02
CA LYS A 624 -27.44 28.13 15.38
C LYS A 624 -27.92 28.12 16.82
N THR A 625 -28.37 26.97 17.32
CA THR A 625 -28.80 26.84 18.74
C THR A 625 -27.61 26.96 19.69
N ALA A 626 -26.48 26.32 19.39
CA ALA A 626 -25.25 26.40 20.19
C ALA A 626 -24.58 27.79 20.20
N VAL A 627 -24.88 28.68 19.27
CA VAL A 627 -24.38 30.07 19.23
C VAL A 627 -25.37 31.02 19.97
N ALA A 628 -26.61 30.58 20.19
CA ALA A 628 -27.65 31.37 20.86
C ALA A 628 -27.73 31.11 22.38
N GLU A 629 -27.10 30.05 22.88
CA GLU A 629 -26.80 29.76 24.28
C GLU A 629 -25.39 30.29 24.65
#